data_a219c97e9d3599f99a363aaee18634f4
#
_entry.id   a219c97e9d3599f99a363aaee18634f4
#
_cell.length_a   1.000
_cell.length_b   1.000
_cell.length_c   1.000
_cell.angle_alpha   90.00
_cell.angle_beta   90.00
_cell.angle_gamma   90.00
#
_symmetry.space_group_name_H-M   'P 1'
#
loop_
_entity.id
_entity.type
_entity.pdbx_description
1 polymer ?
#
loop_
_entity_poly.entity_id
_entity_poly.type
_entity_poly.pdbx_seq_one_letter_code
_entity_poly.pdbx_strand_id
1 'polypeptide(L)'
;MPDPIETLKATEELAKLGFIVLPYIHADPVLCKRLEDAGTAVVMPLGAPIGSNKGLLTVDFLEIIIEQSKVPVVVDAGIGAPSDASKAMELGADAVLVNTAIAVARNPVQMAEAFKEAVIAGRKAYLAGLGSVQSVARASSPLTAFLFD
;
A
#
# COMPACT_ATOMS: atom_id res chain seq x y z
N MET A 1 -12.08 -14.39 4.09
CA MET A 1 -10.62 -14.15 4.05
C MET A 1 -9.99 -15.26 3.25
N PRO A 2 -8.96 -15.01 2.43
CA PRO A 2 -8.33 -16.06 1.63
C PRO A 2 -7.61 -17.07 2.52
N ASP A 3 -7.67 -18.35 2.11
CA ASP A 3 -6.87 -19.39 2.73
C ASP A 3 -5.43 -19.30 2.20
N PRO A 4 -4.42 -19.11 3.05
CA PRO A 4 -3.04 -18.89 2.59
C PRO A 4 -2.42 -20.11 1.92
N ILE A 5 -2.81 -21.32 2.32
CA ILE A 5 -2.27 -22.56 1.78
C ILE A 5 -2.84 -22.81 0.38
N GLU A 6 -4.15 -22.71 0.23
CA GLU A 6 -4.81 -22.91 -1.07
C GLU A 6 -4.46 -21.78 -2.05
N THR A 7 -4.32 -20.53 -1.57
CA THR A 7 -3.86 -19.41 -2.41
C THR A 7 -2.45 -19.65 -2.94
N LEU A 8 -1.53 -20.15 -2.11
CA LEU A 8 -0.16 -20.46 -2.55
C LEU A 8 -0.13 -21.57 -3.60
N LYS A 9 -0.86 -22.67 -3.37
CA LYS A 9 -0.98 -23.78 -4.34
C LYS A 9 -1.55 -23.32 -5.68
N ALA A 10 -2.67 -22.59 -5.63
CA ALA A 10 -3.31 -22.06 -6.83
C ALA A 10 -2.39 -21.09 -7.59
N THR A 11 -1.63 -20.25 -6.88
CA THR A 11 -0.66 -19.33 -7.49
C THR A 11 0.41 -20.11 -8.25
N GLU A 12 0.99 -21.15 -7.64
CA GLU A 12 2.02 -21.98 -8.27
C GLU A 12 1.50 -22.68 -9.54
N GLU A 13 0.31 -23.26 -9.48
CA GLU A 13 -0.33 -23.92 -10.63
C GLU A 13 -0.64 -22.95 -11.77
N LEU A 14 -1.26 -21.80 -11.44
CA LEU A 14 -1.64 -20.80 -12.43
C LEU A 14 -0.42 -20.14 -13.07
N ALA A 15 0.64 -19.84 -12.30
CA ALA A 15 1.87 -19.30 -12.83
C ALA A 15 2.54 -20.27 -13.82
N LYS A 16 2.58 -21.59 -13.52
CA LYS A 16 3.07 -22.63 -14.44
C LYS A 16 2.26 -22.72 -15.74
N LEU A 17 0.97 -22.41 -15.68
CA LEU A 17 0.09 -22.35 -16.85
C LEU A 17 0.24 -21.04 -17.66
N GLY A 18 1.10 -20.12 -17.23
CA GLY A 18 1.38 -18.86 -17.92
C GLY A 18 0.43 -17.71 -17.56
N PHE A 19 -0.38 -17.83 -16.51
CA PHE A 19 -1.19 -16.72 -16.03
C PHE A 19 -0.34 -15.68 -15.29
N ILE A 20 -0.72 -14.41 -15.43
CA ILE A 20 -0.21 -13.32 -14.59
C ILE A 20 -1.02 -13.32 -13.30
N VAL A 21 -0.44 -13.84 -12.23
CA VAL A 21 -1.16 -14.04 -10.95
C VAL A 21 -0.91 -12.88 -10.01
N LEU A 22 -1.99 -12.33 -9.46
CA LEU A 22 -2.01 -11.29 -8.43
C LEU A 22 -2.82 -11.81 -7.23
N PRO A 23 -2.21 -12.54 -6.31
CA PRO A 23 -2.92 -13.19 -5.21
C PRO A 23 -3.32 -12.18 -4.13
N TYR A 24 -4.61 -12.11 -3.80
CA TYR A 24 -5.11 -11.38 -2.63
C TYR A 24 -4.84 -12.19 -1.36
N ILE A 25 -4.15 -11.60 -0.40
CA ILE A 25 -3.67 -12.27 0.80
C ILE A 25 -3.74 -11.40 2.05
N HIS A 26 -3.61 -12.01 3.22
CA HIS A 26 -3.26 -11.29 4.44
C HIS A 26 -1.89 -10.60 4.29
N ALA A 27 -1.66 -9.52 5.05
CA ALA A 27 -0.36 -8.87 5.10
C ALA A 27 0.63 -9.74 5.91
N ASP A 28 1.09 -10.82 5.29
CA ASP A 28 2.05 -11.78 5.85
C ASP A 28 3.34 -11.76 5.01
N PRO A 29 4.45 -11.22 5.56
CA PRO A 29 5.72 -11.12 4.85
C PRO A 29 6.30 -12.49 4.43
N VAL A 30 6.07 -13.53 5.22
CA VAL A 30 6.56 -14.88 4.89
C VAL A 30 5.77 -15.48 3.73
N LEU A 31 4.45 -15.31 3.73
CA LEU A 31 3.61 -15.75 2.62
C LEU A 31 3.93 -14.99 1.33
N CYS A 32 4.18 -13.68 1.40
CA CYS A 32 4.60 -12.89 0.24
C CYS A 32 5.86 -13.47 -0.41
N LYS A 33 6.88 -13.81 0.37
CA LYS A 33 8.09 -14.46 -0.12
C LYS A 33 7.82 -15.79 -0.81
N ARG A 34 6.98 -16.64 -0.21
CA ARG A 34 6.61 -17.94 -0.81
C ARG A 34 5.85 -17.75 -2.12
N LEU A 35 5.01 -16.73 -2.23
CA LEU A 35 4.30 -16.40 -3.46
C LEU A 35 5.25 -15.90 -4.56
N GLU A 36 6.25 -15.10 -4.21
CA GLU A 36 7.33 -14.72 -5.14
C GLU A 36 8.05 -15.96 -5.69
N ASP A 37 8.45 -16.89 -4.80
CA ASP A 37 9.10 -18.14 -5.19
C ASP A 37 8.19 -19.04 -6.05
N ALA A 38 6.87 -18.97 -5.85
CA ALA A 38 5.86 -19.66 -6.66
C ALA A 38 5.59 -19.00 -8.03
N GLY A 39 6.19 -17.83 -8.29
CA GLY A 39 6.12 -17.15 -9.59
C GLY A 39 4.97 -16.15 -9.73
N THR A 40 4.48 -15.57 -8.63
CA THR A 40 3.51 -14.48 -8.72
C THR A 40 4.10 -13.27 -9.44
N ALA A 41 3.28 -12.55 -10.18
CA ALA A 41 3.68 -11.30 -10.83
C ALA A 41 3.66 -10.10 -9.89
N VAL A 42 2.84 -10.16 -8.85
CA VAL A 42 2.61 -9.08 -7.88
C VAL A 42 2.22 -9.73 -6.55
N VAL A 43 2.57 -9.15 -5.42
CA VAL A 43 1.95 -9.50 -4.13
C VAL A 43 0.89 -8.45 -3.77
N MET A 44 -0.26 -8.91 -3.30
CA MET A 44 -1.42 -8.05 -3.04
C MET A 44 -1.94 -8.21 -1.59
N PRO A 45 -1.17 -7.70 -0.61
CA PRO A 45 -1.54 -7.76 0.80
C PRO A 45 -2.69 -6.80 1.13
N LEU A 46 -3.56 -7.21 2.05
CA LEU A 46 -4.65 -6.37 2.53
C LEU A 46 -4.18 -5.29 3.52
N GLY A 47 -4.79 -4.10 3.43
CA GLY A 47 -4.67 -3.05 4.45
C GLY A 47 -5.55 -3.31 5.66
N ALA A 48 -6.78 -3.77 5.43
CA ALA A 48 -7.77 -4.19 6.43
C ALA A 48 -8.77 -5.16 5.77
N PRO A 49 -9.67 -5.81 6.54
CA PRO A 49 -10.66 -6.71 5.95
C PRO A 49 -11.47 -6.06 4.83
N ILE A 50 -11.68 -6.83 3.75
CA ILE A 50 -12.39 -6.35 2.54
C ILE A 50 -13.76 -5.75 2.89
N GLY A 51 -14.10 -4.62 2.28
CA GLY A 51 -15.37 -3.93 2.49
C GLY A 51 -15.50 -3.20 3.83
N SER A 52 -14.45 -3.16 4.66
CA SER A 52 -14.53 -2.59 6.01
C SER A 52 -14.31 -1.07 6.08
N ASN A 53 -13.66 -0.47 5.08
CA ASN A 53 -13.24 0.96 5.09
C ASN A 53 -12.47 1.37 6.37
N LYS A 54 -11.72 0.42 6.97
CA LYS A 54 -10.97 0.65 8.23
C LYS A 54 -9.59 1.27 8.04
N GLY A 55 -9.19 1.50 6.80
CA GLY A 55 -7.88 2.05 6.47
C GLY A 55 -6.76 1.00 6.54
N LEU A 56 -5.55 1.47 6.78
CA LEU A 56 -4.36 0.61 6.84
C LEU A 56 -4.11 0.16 8.30
N LEU A 57 -4.63 -1.00 8.68
CA LEU A 57 -4.42 -1.60 10.00
C LEU A 57 -3.16 -2.49 10.06
N THR A 58 -2.53 -2.73 8.92
CA THR A 58 -1.39 -3.65 8.76
C THR A 58 -0.10 -2.94 8.38
N VAL A 59 0.04 -1.65 8.75
CA VAL A 59 1.15 -0.77 8.31
C VAL A 59 2.52 -1.42 8.57
N ASP A 60 2.78 -1.91 9.78
CA ASP A 60 4.08 -2.48 10.14
C ASP A 60 4.44 -3.70 9.27
N PHE A 61 3.44 -4.53 8.93
CA PHE A 61 3.65 -5.66 8.02
C PHE A 61 3.82 -5.22 6.57
N LEU A 62 3.08 -4.17 6.14
CA LEU A 62 3.22 -3.61 4.80
C LEU A 62 4.62 -3.02 4.59
N GLU A 63 5.18 -2.32 5.57
CA GLU A 63 6.56 -1.81 5.52
C GLU A 63 7.57 -2.94 5.29
N ILE A 64 7.47 -4.04 6.05
CA ILE A 64 8.33 -5.21 5.88
C ILE A 64 8.16 -5.82 4.49
N ILE A 65 6.92 -5.97 4.02
CA ILE A 65 6.63 -6.56 2.70
C ILE A 65 7.22 -5.69 1.60
N ILE A 66 6.99 -4.37 1.63
CA ILE A 66 7.48 -3.42 0.64
C ILE A 66 9.01 -3.43 0.57
N GLU A 67 9.68 -3.42 1.73
CA GLU A 67 11.15 -3.43 1.80
C GLU A 67 11.76 -4.72 1.23
N GLN A 68 11.09 -5.87 1.43
CA GLN A 68 11.64 -7.18 1.06
C GLN A 68 11.23 -7.66 -0.33
N SER A 69 10.16 -7.12 -0.89
CA SER A 69 9.56 -7.62 -2.13
C SER A 69 10.47 -7.38 -3.32
N LYS A 70 10.55 -8.39 -4.19
CA LYS A 70 11.23 -8.32 -5.50
C LYS A 70 10.25 -8.14 -6.66
N VAL A 71 8.96 -8.17 -6.36
CA VAL A 71 7.87 -7.94 -7.29
C VAL A 71 7.04 -6.74 -6.81
N PRO A 72 6.26 -6.08 -7.66
CA PRO A 72 5.42 -4.97 -7.22
C PRO A 72 4.49 -5.35 -6.07
N VAL A 73 4.28 -4.40 -5.17
CA VAL A 73 3.35 -4.53 -4.03
C VAL A 73 2.12 -3.67 -4.27
N VAL A 74 0.96 -4.31 -4.31
CA VAL A 74 -0.34 -3.62 -4.44
C VAL A 74 -1.09 -3.75 -3.12
N VAL A 75 -1.35 -2.64 -2.44
CA VAL A 75 -2.17 -2.68 -1.23
C VAL A 75 -3.64 -2.70 -1.62
N ASP A 76 -4.33 -3.78 -1.24
CA ASP A 76 -5.75 -4.00 -1.53
C ASP A 76 -6.56 -4.09 -0.24
N ALA A 77 -7.84 -3.80 -0.34
CA ALA A 77 -8.86 -3.94 0.70
C ALA A 77 -8.67 -3.08 1.97
N GLY A 78 -9.79 -2.70 2.53
CA GLY A 78 -9.86 -1.91 3.74
C GLY A 78 -9.64 -0.42 3.56
N ILE A 79 -9.08 0.02 2.44
CA ILE A 79 -8.87 1.44 2.12
C ILE A 79 -10.22 2.15 2.13
N GLY A 80 -10.39 3.11 3.05
CA GLY A 80 -11.65 3.78 3.30
C GLY A 80 -11.67 5.26 2.93
N ALA A 81 -10.49 5.88 2.85
CA ALA A 81 -10.35 7.29 2.54
C ALA A 81 -9.15 7.55 1.61
N PRO A 82 -9.15 8.67 0.85
CA PRO A 82 -8.00 9.09 0.05
C PRO A 82 -6.69 9.16 0.84
N SER A 83 -6.74 9.56 2.12
CA SER A 83 -5.57 9.59 3.01
C SER A 83 -4.95 8.22 3.24
N ASP A 84 -5.73 7.14 3.25
CA ASP A 84 -5.19 5.78 3.38
C ASP A 84 -4.40 5.40 2.12
N ALA A 85 -4.93 5.76 0.94
CA ALA A 85 -4.25 5.53 -0.33
C ALA A 85 -2.94 6.34 -0.42
N SER A 86 -2.97 7.63 -0.02
CA SER A 86 -1.75 8.44 0.06
C SER A 86 -0.73 7.79 0.99
N LYS A 87 -1.16 7.35 2.18
CA LYS A 87 -0.29 6.69 3.14
C LYS A 87 0.33 5.40 2.60
N ALA A 88 -0.42 4.55 1.92
CA ALA A 88 0.12 3.35 1.28
C ALA A 88 1.21 3.68 0.25
N MET A 89 0.98 4.72 -0.57
CA MET A 89 1.96 5.17 -1.56
C MET A 89 3.19 5.84 -0.92
N GLU A 90 3.02 6.53 0.21
CA GLU A 90 4.12 7.10 1.01
C GLU A 90 5.02 6.04 1.63
N LEU A 91 4.46 4.86 2.00
CA LEU A 91 5.23 3.70 2.46
C LEU A 91 6.09 3.07 1.34
N GLY A 92 5.75 3.35 0.08
CA GLY A 92 6.46 2.82 -1.08
C GLY A 92 5.72 1.72 -1.84
N ALA A 93 4.43 1.49 -1.55
CA ALA A 93 3.61 0.61 -2.38
C ALA A 93 3.63 1.06 -3.86
N ASP A 94 3.58 0.11 -4.78
CA ASP A 94 3.56 0.40 -6.21
C ASP A 94 2.18 0.82 -6.70
N ALA A 95 1.12 0.30 -6.06
CA ALA A 95 -0.25 0.68 -6.35
C ALA A 95 -1.17 0.41 -5.14
N VAL A 96 -2.38 0.94 -5.24
CA VAL A 96 -3.51 0.62 -4.35
C VAL A 96 -4.71 0.19 -5.17
N LEU A 97 -5.51 -0.70 -4.63
CA LEU A 97 -6.76 -1.13 -5.21
C LEU A 97 -7.91 -0.69 -4.30
N VAL A 98 -8.81 0.12 -4.83
CA VAL A 98 -9.92 0.74 -4.08
C VAL A 98 -11.24 0.45 -4.79
N ASN A 99 -12.22 -0.04 -4.04
CA ASN A 99 -13.56 -0.29 -4.56
C ASN A 99 -14.65 0.29 -3.64
N THR A 100 -14.85 -0.32 -2.48
CA THR A 100 -15.97 -0.02 -1.58
C THR A 100 -16.05 1.46 -1.23
N ALA A 101 -14.94 2.10 -0.88
CA ALA A 101 -14.93 3.51 -0.49
C ALA A 101 -15.45 4.45 -1.59
N ILE A 102 -15.21 4.10 -2.86
CA ILE A 102 -15.75 4.84 -4.00
C ILE A 102 -17.21 4.50 -4.21
N ALA A 103 -17.55 3.21 -4.23
CA ALA A 103 -18.89 2.73 -4.56
C ALA A 103 -19.98 3.22 -3.57
N VAL A 104 -19.65 3.33 -2.29
CA VAL A 104 -20.62 3.79 -1.24
C VAL A 104 -20.59 5.28 -0.98
N ALA A 105 -19.72 6.04 -1.64
CA ALA A 105 -19.63 7.48 -1.47
C ALA A 105 -20.92 8.18 -1.97
N ARG A 106 -21.27 9.31 -1.36
CA ARG A 106 -22.40 10.15 -1.83
C ARG A 106 -22.19 10.64 -3.26
N ASN A 107 -20.95 10.91 -3.64
CA ASN A 107 -20.53 11.25 -5.00
C ASN A 107 -19.36 10.37 -5.39
N PRO A 108 -19.61 9.20 -6.03
CA PRO A 108 -18.56 8.26 -6.40
C PRO A 108 -17.53 8.84 -7.38
N VAL A 109 -17.96 9.69 -8.30
CA VAL A 109 -17.06 10.33 -9.28
C VAL A 109 -16.05 11.22 -8.57
N GLN A 110 -16.54 12.14 -7.73
CA GLN A 110 -15.66 13.03 -6.97
C GLN A 110 -14.76 12.25 -6.00
N MET A 111 -15.26 11.16 -5.40
CA MET A 111 -14.44 10.30 -4.54
C MET A 111 -13.33 9.60 -5.33
N ALA A 112 -13.61 9.13 -6.54
CA ALA A 112 -12.58 8.54 -7.42
C ALA A 112 -11.51 9.56 -7.83
N GLU A 113 -11.90 10.80 -8.12
CA GLU A 113 -10.97 11.91 -8.38
C GLU A 113 -10.07 12.16 -7.16
N ALA A 114 -10.65 12.24 -5.95
CA ALA A 114 -9.89 12.43 -4.71
C ALA A 114 -8.89 11.29 -4.45
N PHE A 115 -9.27 10.03 -4.72
CA PHE A 115 -8.36 8.90 -4.64
C PHE A 115 -7.21 8.98 -5.65
N LYS A 116 -7.51 9.38 -6.90
CA LYS A 116 -6.47 9.60 -7.91
C LYS A 116 -5.44 10.64 -7.45
N GLU A 117 -5.91 11.78 -6.95
CA GLU A 117 -5.04 12.85 -6.45
C GLU A 117 -4.19 12.39 -5.26
N ALA A 118 -4.77 11.64 -4.33
CA ALA A 118 -4.10 11.09 -3.16
C ALA A 118 -2.97 10.11 -3.53
N VAL A 119 -3.22 9.22 -4.49
CA VAL A 119 -2.21 8.28 -5.01
C VAL A 119 -1.04 9.04 -5.64
N ILE A 120 -1.33 10.05 -6.44
CA ILE A 120 -0.30 10.90 -7.08
C ILE A 120 0.51 11.65 -6.01
N ALA A 121 -0.16 12.22 -5.01
CA ALA A 121 0.50 12.96 -3.91
C ALA A 121 1.41 12.05 -3.10
N GLY A 122 0.91 10.88 -2.65
CA GLY A 122 1.69 9.92 -1.87
C GLY A 122 2.91 9.39 -2.63
N ARG A 123 2.75 9.07 -3.93
CA ARG A 123 3.90 8.65 -4.77
C ARG A 123 4.95 9.74 -4.91
N LYS A 124 4.53 11.00 -5.10
CA LYS A 124 5.46 12.14 -5.15
C LYS A 124 6.20 12.32 -3.83
N ALA A 125 5.51 12.18 -2.69
CA ALA A 125 6.11 12.30 -1.36
C ALA A 125 7.17 11.20 -1.14
N TYR A 126 6.86 9.95 -1.49
CA TYR A 126 7.80 8.84 -1.43
C TYR A 126 9.06 9.10 -2.27
N LEU A 127 8.89 9.52 -3.52
CA LEU A 127 10.01 9.80 -4.43
C LEU A 127 10.84 11.01 -4.00
N ALA A 128 10.23 11.99 -3.35
CA ALA A 128 10.94 13.16 -2.79
C ALA A 128 11.74 12.81 -1.54
N GLY A 129 11.42 11.72 -0.87
CA GLY A 129 11.99 11.30 0.41
C GLY A 129 11.35 12.04 1.59
N LEU A 130 10.59 11.30 2.40
CA LEU A 130 9.98 11.82 3.62
C LEU A 130 11.05 12.13 4.67
N GLY A 131 10.88 13.23 5.38
CA GLY A 131 11.72 13.55 6.53
C GLY A 131 11.55 12.52 7.64
N SER A 132 12.63 12.16 8.33
CA SER A 132 12.58 11.21 9.44
C SER A 132 11.74 11.74 10.61
N VAL A 133 10.96 10.86 11.23
CA VAL A 133 10.26 11.17 12.48
C VAL A 133 11.28 11.35 13.59
N GLN A 134 11.21 12.47 14.31
CA GLN A 134 12.11 12.80 15.41
C GLN A 134 11.37 12.72 16.75
N SER A 135 12.02 12.16 17.76
CA SER A 135 11.50 12.12 19.14
C SER A 135 11.61 13.48 19.85
N VAL A 136 12.49 14.37 19.37
CA VAL A 136 12.72 15.71 19.91
C VAL A 136 12.55 16.73 18.80
N ALA A 137 11.85 17.83 19.09
CA ALA A 137 11.69 18.92 18.13
C ALA A 137 13.03 19.57 17.78
N ARG A 138 13.32 19.71 16.49
CA ARG A 138 14.48 20.44 15.95
C ARG A 138 13.96 21.43 14.91
N ALA A 139 14.33 22.70 15.07
CA ALA A 139 14.03 23.73 14.09
C ALA A 139 14.77 23.43 12.77
N SER A 140 14.05 23.43 11.66
CA SER A 140 14.62 23.30 10.31
C SER A 140 15.03 24.64 9.71
N SER A 141 14.53 25.76 10.26
CA SER A 141 14.87 27.10 9.84
C SER A 141 15.85 27.73 10.82
N PRO A 142 16.88 28.52 10.36
CA PRO A 142 17.74 29.26 11.27
C PRO A 142 16.91 30.31 12.01
N LEU A 143 16.85 30.19 13.34
CA LEU A 143 16.03 31.06 14.19
C LEU A 143 16.45 32.54 14.18
N THR A 144 17.63 32.84 13.63
CA THR A 144 18.26 34.16 13.72
C THR A 144 18.73 34.75 12.39
N ALA A 145 18.57 34.05 11.27
CA ALA A 145 19.10 34.50 9.98
C ALA A 145 18.54 35.84 9.50
N PHE A 146 17.32 36.19 9.93
CA PHE A 146 16.64 37.45 9.60
C PHE A 146 17.00 38.63 10.55
N LEU A 147 17.78 38.36 11.59
CA LEU A 147 18.17 39.41 12.58
C LEU A 147 19.50 40.09 12.26
N PHE A 148 20.19 39.64 11.22
CA PHE A 148 21.53 40.10 10.86
C PHE A 148 21.64 40.68 9.44
N ASP A 149 20.48 40.94 8.77
CA ASP A 149 20.41 41.71 7.52
C ASP A 149 20.11 43.17 7.77
#